data_8c1fd6d868e913b75e61837b84d52183
#
_entry.id   8c1fd6d868e913b75e61837b84d52183
#
_cell.length_a   1.000
_cell.length_b   1.000
_cell.length_c   1.000
_cell.angle_alpha   90.00
_cell.angle_beta   90.00
_cell.angle_gamma   90.00
#
_symmetry.space_group_name_H-M   'P 1'
#
loop_
_entity.id
_entity.type
_entity.pdbx_description
1 polymer ?
#
loop_
_entity_poly.entity_id
_entity_poly.type
_entity_poly.pdbx_seq_one_letter_code
_entity_poly.pdbx_strand_id
1 'polypeptide(L)'
;KTVDVFIGYQKGSVPMMNEPVLINTPAEVDLLHWDSHCGLNLCNYLTKRTDRIGIVANGCNSRNIVTHIIENQIKREQLYIVGIPCTGMIDHRAVKRTVGNKEILEVTESGDTFTVSGNGFQETFKKKDFLRTNCSVCLHRNPVEYDETVADPVPEQEGINPFKDVDALEKKSPEE
;
A
#
# COMPACT_ATOMS: atom_id res chain seq x y z
N LYS A 1 -22.71 2.73 -8.10
CA LYS A 1 -22.35 1.98 -9.34
C LYS A 1 -22.14 0.51 -8.95
N THR A 2 -22.83 -0.41 -9.61
CA THR A 2 -22.70 -1.84 -9.33
C THR A 2 -21.45 -2.38 -10.04
N VAL A 3 -20.63 -3.12 -9.31
CA VAL A 3 -19.45 -3.83 -9.82
C VAL A 3 -19.66 -5.35 -9.71
N ASP A 4 -18.96 -6.10 -10.53
CA ASP A 4 -19.07 -7.57 -10.55
C ASP A 4 -18.08 -8.21 -9.55
N VAL A 5 -16.95 -7.51 -9.32
CA VAL A 5 -15.91 -7.87 -8.34
C VAL A 5 -15.35 -6.60 -7.70
N PHE A 6 -14.96 -6.68 -6.44
CA PHE A 6 -14.22 -5.62 -5.75
C PHE A 6 -12.86 -6.13 -5.30
N ILE A 7 -11.79 -5.40 -5.67
CA ILE A 7 -10.40 -5.75 -5.37
C ILE A 7 -9.91 -4.84 -4.24
N GLY A 8 -9.54 -5.45 -3.14
CA GLY A 8 -9.03 -4.75 -1.96
C GLY A 8 -7.94 -5.56 -1.27
N TYR A 9 -7.71 -5.25 -0.01
CA TYR A 9 -6.82 -6.01 0.85
C TYR A 9 -7.61 -6.66 1.98
N GLN A 10 -7.12 -7.80 2.42
CA GLN A 10 -7.52 -8.46 3.67
C GLN A 10 -6.30 -8.68 4.56
N LYS A 11 -6.52 -8.99 5.82
CA LYS A 11 -5.44 -9.43 6.71
C LYS A 11 -4.85 -10.72 6.17
N GLY A 12 -3.53 -10.74 6.01
CA GLY A 12 -2.81 -11.93 5.60
C GLY A 12 -2.59 -12.91 6.75
N SER A 13 -2.20 -14.13 6.42
CA SER A 13 -1.85 -15.18 7.38
C SER A 13 -0.54 -14.90 8.12
N VAL A 14 0.31 -14.03 7.58
CA VAL A 14 1.57 -13.61 8.18
C VAL A 14 1.45 -12.18 8.69
N PRO A 15 1.80 -11.89 9.96
CA PRO A 15 1.79 -10.53 10.49
C PRO A 15 2.57 -9.55 9.60
N MET A 16 2.06 -8.32 9.44
CA MET A 16 2.63 -7.27 8.59
C MET A 16 2.58 -7.55 7.08
N MET A 17 1.86 -8.57 6.63
CA MET A 17 1.74 -8.93 5.22
C MET A 17 0.27 -9.10 4.84
N ASN A 18 -0.41 -7.97 4.64
CA ASN A 18 -1.78 -8.01 4.11
C ASN A 18 -1.74 -8.46 2.65
N GLU A 19 -2.77 -9.20 2.26
CA GLU A 19 -2.86 -9.81 0.93
C GLU A 19 -4.05 -9.28 0.14
N PRO A 20 -4.01 -9.32 -1.19
CA PRO A 20 -5.14 -8.96 -2.03
C PRO A 20 -6.32 -9.91 -1.81
N VAL A 21 -7.53 -9.34 -1.84
CA VAL A 21 -8.78 -10.09 -1.82
C VAL A 21 -9.68 -9.62 -2.95
N LEU A 22 -10.35 -10.58 -3.59
CA LEU A 22 -11.35 -10.34 -4.61
C LEU A 22 -12.72 -10.71 -4.02
N ILE A 23 -13.55 -9.69 -3.82
CA ILE A 23 -14.88 -9.81 -3.23
C ILE A 23 -15.91 -9.86 -4.35
N ASN A 24 -16.71 -10.90 -4.38
CA ASN A 24 -17.75 -11.10 -5.37
C ASN A 24 -19.17 -10.91 -4.80
N THR A 25 -19.30 -10.89 -3.50
CA THR A 25 -20.58 -10.72 -2.82
C THR A 25 -20.51 -9.65 -1.73
N PRO A 26 -21.60 -8.91 -1.46
CA PRO A 26 -21.63 -7.94 -0.37
C PRO A 26 -21.38 -8.55 1.02
N ALA A 27 -21.62 -9.84 1.21
CA ALA A 27 -21.39 -10.53 2.48
C ALA A 27 -19.89 -10.64 2.85
N GLU A 28 -19.00 -10.49 1.87
CA GLU A 28 -17.55 -10.58 2.05
C GLU A 28 -16.90 -9.23 2.36
N VAL A 29 -17.69 -8.13 2.40
CA VAL A 29 -17.15 -6.77 2.59
C VAL A 29 -16.38 -6.61 3.90
N ASP A 30 -16.74 -7.35 4.94
CA ASP A 30 -16.06 -7.34 6.24
C ASP A 30 -14.64 -7.94 6.20
N LEU A 31 -14.27 -8.59 5.10
CA LEU A 31 -12.89 -9.04 4.86
C LEU A 31 -11.96 -7.87 4.53
N LEU A 32 -12.51 -6.77 4.02
CA LEU A 32 -11.69 -5.61 3.62
C LEU A 32 -10.96 -5.01 4.82
N HIS A 33 -9.67 -4.84 4.62
CA HIS A 33 -8.79 -4.28 5.62
C HIS A 33 -7.79 -3.32 4.99
N TRP A 34 -7.52 -2.20 5.67
CA TRP A 34 -6.52 -1.21 5.25
C TRP A 34 -5.69 -0.73 6.43
N ASP A 35 -4.37 -0.86 6.28
CA ASP A 35 -3.37 -0.33 7.21
C ASP A 35 -2.03 -0.11 6.48
N SER A 36 -0.96 0.22 7.20
CA SER A 36 0.37 0.41 6.62
C SER A 36 1.09 -0.87 6.18
N HIS A 37 0.41 -2.00 6.17
CA HIS A 37 0.92 -3.28 5.67
C HIS A 37 0.29 -3.72 4.33
N CYS A 38 -0.54 -2.87 3.72
CA CYS A 38 -1.20 -3.07 2.42
C CYS A 38 -0.25 -2.71 1.25
N GLY A 39 0.87 -3.40 1.15
CA GLY A 39 1.98 -2.99 0.30
C GLY A 39 2.08 -3.66 -1.08
N LEU A 40 1.11 -4.46 -1.49
CA LEU A 40 1.08 -5.09 -2.82
C LEU A 40 0.41 -4.18 -3.86
N ASN A 41 0.72 -4.39 -5.13
CA ASN A 41 0.10 -3.62 -6.21
C ASN A 41 -1.18 -4.30 -6.69
N LEU A 42 -2.34 -3.74 -6.37
CA LEU A 42 -3.64 -4.27 -6.78
C LEU A 42 -3.88 -4.16 -8.30
N CYS A 43 -3.19 -3.26 -9.00
CA CYS A 43 -3.37 -3.09 -10.45
C CYS A 43 -2.98 -4.33 -11.25
N ASN A 44 -2.17 -5.23 -10.68
CA ASN A 44 -1.84 -6.52 -11.30
C ASN A 44 -3.08 -7.39 -11.57
N TYR A 45 -4.17 -7.14 -10.88
CA TYR A 45 -5.44 -7.87 -11.04
C TYR A 45 -6.38 -7.26 -12.08
N LEU A 46 -6.00 -6.15 -12.73
CA LEU A 46 -6.82 -5.47 -13.74
C LEU A 46 -6.62 -6.01 -15.16
N THR A 47 -5.45 -6.57 -15.45
CA THR A 47 -5.05 -6.96 -16.81
C THR A 47 -5.95 -8.07 -17.37
N LYS A 48 -6.40 -7.91 -18.63
CA LYS A 48 -7.22 -8.88 -19.39
C LYS A 48 -8.61 -9.14 -18.80
N ARG A 49 -9.13 -8.25 -17.98
CA ARG A 49 -10.50 -8.36 -17.44
C ARG A 49 -11.51 -7.64 -18.32
N THR A 50 -12.73 -8.15 -18.34
CA THR A 50 -13.85 -7.59 -19.11
C THR A 50 -15.05 -7.23 -18.24
N ASP A 51 -15.04 -7.64 -16.98
CA ASP A 51 -16.05 -7.38 -15.96
C ASP A 51 -15.93 -5.93 -15.42
N ARG A 52 -16.93 -5.50 -14.67
CA ARG A 52 -16.89 -4.23 -13.93
C ARG A 52 -16.21 -4.43 -12.58
N ILE A 53 -15.19 -3.65 -12.32
CA ILE A 53 -14.28 -3.83 -11.20
C ILE A 53 -14.35 -2.64 -10.26
N GLY A 54 -14.64 -2.89 -8.98
CA GLY A 54 -14.30 -1.98 -7.91
C GLY A 54 -12.85 -2.23 -7.47
N ILE A 55 -12.11 -1.17 -7.18
CA ILE A 55 -10.73 -1.32 -6.73
C ILE A 55 -10.36 -0.23 -5.72
N VAL A 56 -9.68 -0.63 -4.65
CA VAL A 56 -9.03 0.31 -3.72
C VAL A 56 -7.74 0.84 -4.33
N ALA A 57 -7.53 2.14 -4.33
CA ALA A 57 -6.35 2.76 -4.89
C ALA A 57 -5.79 3.87 -4.00
N ASN A 58 -4.56 3.70 -3.55
CA ASN A 58 -3.77 4.78 -2.95
C ASN A 58 -3.04 5.59 -4.03
N GLY A 59 -2.25 6.59 -3.64
CA GLY A 59 -1.57 7.50 -4.57
C GLY A 59 -0.77 6.79 -5.68
N CYS A 60 0.01 5.76 -5.36
CA CYS A 60 0.78 5.02 -6.36
C CYS A 60 -0.09 4.07 -7.21
N ASN A 61 -1.06 3.37 -6.61
CA ASN A 61 -1.96 2.49 -7.36
C ASN A 61 -2.86 3.29 -8.32
N SER A 62 -3.38 4.45 -7.90
CA SER A 62 -4.21 5.28 -8.78
C SER A 62 -3.44 5.76 -10.02
N ARG A 63 -2.16 6.11 -9.89
CA ARG A 63 -1.28 6.44 -11.04
C ARG A 63 -1.04 5.23 -11.93
N ASN A 64 -0.86 4.05 -11.32
CA ASN A 64 -0.69 2.83 -12.10
C ASN A 64 -1.98 2.44 -12.85
N ILE A 65 -3.16 2.67 -12.26
CA ILE A 65 -4.45 2.52 -12.96
C ILE A 65 -4.49 3.43 -14.19
N VAL A 66 -4.09 4.71 -14.06
CA VAL A 66 -4.02 5.63 -15.21
C VAL A 66 -3.11 5.09 -16.31
N THR A 67 -1.95 4.51 -15.94
CA THR A 67 -1.06 3.85 -16.91
C THR A 67 -1.76 2.70 -17.63
N HIS A 68 -2.45 1.81 -16.92
CA HIS A 68 -3.20 0.71 -17.51
C HIS A 68 -4.31 1.18 -18.46
N ILE A 69 -4.96 2.32 -18.15
CA ILE A 69 -5.97 2.93 -19.03
C ILE A 69 -5.32 3.47 -20.30
N ILE A 70 -4.21 4.21 -20.18
CA ILE A 70 -3.48 4.79 -21.32
C ILE A 70 -2.93 3.68 -22.24
N GLU A 71 -2.45 2.59 -21.67
CA GLU A 71 -1.96 1.43 -22.41
C GLU A 71 -3.08 0.52 -22.97
N ASN A 72 -4.35 0.92 -22.83
CA ASN A 72 -5.54 0.16 -23.26
C ASN A 72 -5.63 -1.27 -22.65
N GLN A 73 -5.08 -1.48 -21.48
CA GLN A 73 -5.17 -2.76 -20.77
C GLN A 73 -6.51 -2.92 -20.05
N ILE A 74 -7.14 -1.79 -19.67
CA ILE A 74 -8.49 -1.72 -19.09
C ILE A 74 -9.16 -0.42 -19.52
N LYS A 75 -10.47 -0.43 -19.64
CA LYS A 75 -11.24 0.78 -19.92
C LYS A 75 -11.65 1.47 -18.63
N ARG A 76 -11.59 2.83 -18.59
CA ARG A 76 -11.99 3.60 -17.41
C ARG A 76 -13.44 3.30 -16.98
N GLU A 77 -14.33 3.08 -17.93
CA GLU A 77 -15.76 2.82 -17.70
C GLU A 77 -16.02 1.49 -16.98
N GLN A 78 -15.06 0.56 -17.02
CA GLN A 78 -15.12 -0.71 -16.29
C GLN A 78 -14.79 -0.55 -14.80
N LEU A 79 -14.17 0.58 -14.41
CA LEU A 79 -13.63 0.78 -13.07
C LEU A 79 -14.56 1.61 -12.19
N TYR A 80 -14.65 1.22 -10.92
CA TYR A 80 -15.08 2.05 -9.80
C TYR A 80 -13.96 2.11 -8.78
N ILE A 81 -13.30 3.26 -8.71
CA ILE A 81 -12.06 3.43 -7.96
C ILE A 81 -12.37 4.09 -6.62
N VAL A 82 -12.07 3.41 -5.53
CA VAL A 82 -12.16 3.93 -4.17
C VAL A 82 -10.78 4.42 -3.75
N GLY A 83 -10.62 5.72 -3.71
CA GLY A 83 -9.37 6.38 -3.35
C GLY A 83 -9.11 6.32 -1.85
N ILE A 84 -7.88 5.96 -1.45
CA ILE A 84 -7.43 6.01 -0.06
C ILE A 84 -6.14 6.83 0.03
N PRO A 85 -6.11 7.92 0.82
CA PRO A 85 -4.88 8.63 1.14
C PRO A 85 -3.89 7.71 1.86
N CYS A 86 -2.57 7.87 1.61
CA CYS A 86 -1.56 6.95 2.07
C CYS A 86 -0.40 7.68 2.75
N THR A 87 -0.13 7.37 4.01
CA THR A 87 1.01 7.92 4.75
C THR A 87 2.31 7.11 4.59
N GLY A 88 2.26 6.05 3.78
CA GLY A 88 3.39 5.17 3.48
C GLY A 88 3.17 3.75 4.03
N MET A 89 3.92 2.79 3.46
CA MET A 89 3.87 1.38 3.83
C MET A 89 5.10 0.99 4.63
N ILE A 90 4.92 0.17 5.66
CA ILE A 90 5.99 -0.33 6.51
C ILE A 90 6.81 -1.41 5.80
N ASP A 91 8.12 -1.33 5.93
CA ASP A 91 9.04 -2.39 5.50
C ASP A 91 9.14 -3.48 6.59
N HIS A 92 8.36 -4.54 6.43
CA HIS A 92 8.38 -5.68 7.34
C HIS A 92 9.76 -6.32 7.49
N ARG A 93 10.62 -6.25 6.45
CA ARG A 93 12.00 -6.79 6.52
C ARG A 93 12.88 -5.94 7.42
N ALA A 94 12.71 -4.61 7.40
CA ALA A 94 13.42 -3.72 8.31
C ALA A 94 13.01 -3.97 9.76
N VAL A 95 11.70 -4.13 10.03
CA VAL A 95 11.20 -4.47 11.36
C VAL A 95 11.76 -5.82 11.81
N LYS A 96 11.70 -6.85 10.96
CA LYS A 96 12.21 -8.17 11.28
C LYS A 96 13.72 -8.17 11.59
N ARG A 97 14.51 -7.38 10.87
CA ARG A 97 15.95 -7.19 11.20
C ARG A 97 16.14 -6.56 12.57
N THR A 98 15.29 -5.60 12.96
CA THR A 98 15.38 -4.89 14.24
C THR A 98 15.00 -5.79 15.41
N VAL A 99 13.91 -6.54 15.32
CA VAL A 99 13.48 -7.45 16.40
C VAL A 99 14.31 -8.76 16.44
N GLY A 100 15.12 -9.02 15.41
CA GLY A 100 16.02 -10.17 15.34
C GLY A 100 15.27 -11.49 15.14
N ASN A 101 15.70 -12.50 15.92
CA ASN A 101 15.14 -13.86 15.83
C ASN A 101 13.78 -14.03 16.56
N LYS A 102 13.21 -12.95 17.10
CA LYS A 102 11.90 -13.01 17.76
C LYS A 102 10.81 -13.25 16.73
N GLU A 103 9.86 -14.11 17.05
CA GLU A 103 8.70 -14.38 16.22
C GLU A 103 7.63 -13.32 16.48
N ILE A 104 7.26 -12.57 15.42
CA ILE A 104 6.17 -11.61 15.49
C ILE A 104 4.87 -12.38 15.30
N LEU A 105 3.97 -12.30 16.27
CA LEU A 105 2.66 -12.95 16.25
C LEU A 105 1.53 -11.95 15.97
N GLU A 106 1.70 -10.71 16.42
CA GLU A 106 0.67 -9.67 16.28
C GLU A 106 1.29 -8.31 15.98
N VAL A 107 0.55 -7.51 15.23
CA VAL A 107 0.87 -6.11 14.95
C VAL A 107 -0.37 -5.26 15.14
N THR A 108 -0.22 -4.17 15.88
CA THR A 108 -1.27 -3.16 16.08
C THR A 108 -0.76 -1.78 15.71
N GLU A 109 -1.60 -0.95 15.14
CA GLU A 109 -1.26 0.43 14.77
C GLU A 109 -2.04 1.43 15.64
N SER A 110 -1.37 2.51 16.00
CA SER A 110 -1.99 3.64 16.70
C SER A 110 -1.35 4.95 16.26
N GLY A 111 -2.06 5.76 15.51
CA GLY A 111 -1.54 7.02 14.96
C GLY A 111 -0.25 6.79 14.16
N ASP A 112 0.82 7.50 14.56
CA ASP A 112 2.14 7.45 13.90
C ASP A 112 3.04 6.31 14.40
N THR A 113 2.52 5.41 15.22
CA THR A 113 3.26 4.29 15.76
C THR A 113 2.63 2.96 15.39
N PHE A 114 3.41 1.89 15.47
CA PHE A 114 2.93 0.53 15.44
C PHE A 114 3.68 -0.30 16.48
N THR A 115 2.99 -1.28 17.02
CA THR A 115 3.52 -2.20 18.03
C THR A 115 3.54 -3.61 17.47
N VAL A 116 4.69 -4.26 17.57
CA VAL A 116 4.83 -5.68 17.26
C VAL A 116 4.95 -6.47 18.55
N SER A 117 4.30 -7.59 18.63
CA SER A 117 4.34 -8.47 19.80
C SER A 117 4.47 -9.95 19.43
N GLY A 118 5.00 -10.72 20.34
CA GLY A 118 5.19 -12.15 20.22
C GLY A 118 5.50 -12.76 21.58
N ASN A 119 5.99 -14.00 21.59
CA ASN A 119 6.29 -14.71 22.83
C ASN A 119 7.36 -13.99 23.65
N GLY A 120 6.95 -13.37 24.74
CA GLY A 120 7.85 -12.73 25.71
C GLY A 120 8.44 -11.39 25.27
N PHE A 121 7.87 -10.74 24.24
CA PHE A 121 8.30 -9.39 23.84
C PHE A 121 7.15 -8.56 23.30
N GLN A 122 7.30 -7.24 23.45
CA GLN A 122 6.47 -6.23 22.82
C GLN A 122 7.34 -5.00 22.56
N GLU A 123 7.36 -4.50 21.33
CA GLU A 123 8.16 -3.34 20.93
C GLU A 123 7.31 -2.40 20.09
N THR A 124 7.44 -1.10 20.38
CA THR A 124 6.70 -0.04 19.68
C THR A 124 7.66 0.82 18.87
N PHE A 125 7.31 1.06 17.62
CA PHE A 125 8.12 1.80 16.66
C PHE A 125 7.34 2.99 16.07
N LYS A 126 8.07 4.00 15.61
CA LYS A 126 7.50 5.09 14.81
C LYS A 126 7.41 4.64 13.35
N LYS A 127 6.26 4.81 12.72
CA LYS A 127 6.04 4.43 11.30
C LYS A 127 7.08 5.04 10.36
N LYS A 128 7.40 6.32 10.55
CA LYS A 128 8.35 7.06 9.69
C LYS A 128 9.75 6.43 9.61
N ASP A 129 10.18 5.72 10.66
CA ASP A 129 11.52 5.13 10.74
C ASP A 129 11.60 3.76 10.05
N PHE A 130 10.45 3.19 9.68
CA PHE A 130 10.31 1.88 9.07
C PHE A 130 9.55 1.90 7.74
N LEU A 131 9.38 3.06 7.11
CA LEU A 131 8.77 3.14 5.79
C LEU A 131 9.63 2.40 4.76
N ARG A 132 8.97 1.79 3.78
CA ARG A 132 9.65 1.31 2.57
C ARG A 132 10.42 2.48 1.93
N THR A 133 11.56 2.21 1.32
CA THR A 133 12.42 3.22 0.70
C THR A 133 11.66 4.12 -0.27
N ASN A 134 10.82 3.54 -1.14
CA ASN A 134 9.99 4.31 -2.07
C ASN A 134 8.89 5.12 -1.37
N CYS A 135 8.43 4.70 -0.19
CA CYS A 135 7.44 5.45 0.58
C CYS A 135 8.07 6.61 1.38
N SER A 136 9.32 6.45 1.83
CA SER A 136 10.04 7.48 2.56
C SER A 136 10.36 8.72 1.70
N VAL A 137 10.46 8.54 0.39
CA VAL A 137 10.71 9.61 -0.61
C VAL A 137 9.49 9.90 -1.50
N CYS A 138 8.31 9.38 -1.15
CA CYS A 138 7.09 9.55 -1.94
C CYS A 138 6.57 10.98 -1.86
N LEU A 139 6.51 11.68 -2.99
CA LEU A 139 5.96 13.04 -3.09
C LEU A 139 4.42 13.04 -3.22
N HIS A 140 3.81 11.91 -3.55
CA HIS A 140 2.41 11.83 -3.98
C HIS A 140 1.63 10.81 -3.16
N ARG A 141 1.03 11.27 -2.09
CA ARG A 141 0.34 10.45 -1.10
C ARG A 141 -1.15 10.25 -1.39
N ASN A 142 -1.73 11.13 -2.18
CA ASN A 142 -3.15 11.12 -2.47
C ASN A 142 -3.44 10.47 -3.82
N PRO A 143 -4.60 9.78 -3.97
CA PRO A 143 -5.02 9.24 -5.26
C PRO A 143 -5.28 10.39 -6.26
N VAL A 144 -4.92 10.18 -7.53
CA VAL A 144 -5.09 11.15 -8.61
C VAL A 144 -6.30 10.85 -9.49
N GLU A 145 -6.75 9.60 -9.49
CA GLU A 145 -7.92 9.12 -10.22
C GLU A 145 -8.77 8.26 -9.28
N TYR A 146 -10.03 8.65 -9.09
CA TYR A 146 -10.98 7.95 -8.22
C TYR A 146 -12.42 8.38 -8.53
N ASP A 147 -13.37 7.53 -8.16
CA ASP A 147 -14.81 7.86 -8.18
C ASP A 147 -15.27 8.34 -6.80
N GLU A 148 -14.67 7.84 -5.71
CA GLU A 148 -14.98 8.18 -4.33
C GLU A 148 -13.75 8.07 -3.45
N THR A 149 -13.69 8.81 -2.36
CA THR A 149 -12.62 8.71 -1.34
C THR A 149 -13.19 8.32 0.01
N VAL A 150 -12.43 7.54 0.79
CA VAL A 150 -12.84 7.08 2.13
C VAL A 150 -12.33 7.95 3.26
N ALA A 151 -11.45 8.92 2.96
CA ALA A 151 -10.88 9.83 3.95
C ALA A 151 -10.43 11.14 3.29
N ASP A 152 -10.22 12.17 4.11
CA ASP A 152 -9.66 13.44 3.67
C ASP A 152 -8.21 13.28 3.17
N PRO A 153 -7.79 14.11 2.20
CA PRO A 153 -6.42 14.11 1.71
C PRO A 153 -5.40 14.32 2.84
N VAL A 154 -4.29 13.58 2.76
CA VAL A 154 -3.14 13.79 3.67
C VAL A 154 -2.16 14.78 3.05
N PRO A 155 -1.38 15.53 3.86
CA PRO A 155 -0.34 16.42 3.34
C PRO A 155 0.65 15.66 2.46
N GLU A 156 0.96 16.22 1.30
CA GLU A 156 2.04 15.71 0.45
C GLU A 156 3.41 15.97 1.10
N GLN A 157 4.42 15.20 0.74
CA GLN A 157 5.77 15.39 1.25
C GLN A 157 6.50 16.46 0.42
N GLU A 158 6.68 17.63 0.99
CA GLU A 158 7.42 18.72 0.35
C GLU A 158 8.90 18.72 0.77
N GLY A 159 9.78 19.20 -0.11
CA GLY A 159 11.20 19.39 0.18
C GLY A 159 12.02 18.08 0.28
N ILE A 160 11.46 16.95 -0.04
CA ILE A 160 12.17 15.68 -0.07
C ILE A 160 12.83 15.50 -1.45
N ASN A 161 14.09 15.08 -1.46
CA ASN A 161 14.74 14.63 -2.69
C ASN A 161 14.31 13.17 -3.01
N PRO A 162 13.47 12.94 -4.04
CA PRO A 162 13.01 11.60 -4.39
C PRO A 162 14.13 10.73 -4.98
N PHE A 163 15.24 11.33 -5.41
CA PHE A 163 16.41 10.67 -6.00
C PHE A 163 17.56 10.50 -5.03
N LYS A 164 17.35 10.76 -3.74
CA LYS A 164 18.39 10.70 -2.70
C LYS A 164 19.27 9.45 -2.78
N ASP A 165 18.66 8.30 -2.96
CA ASP A 165 19.40 7.03 -2.99
C ASP A 165 20.14 6.83 -4.32
N VAL A 166 19.58 7.34 -5.43
CA VAL A 166 20.25 7.37 -6.75
C VAL A 166 21.46 8.29 -6.71
N ASP A 167 21.31 9.50 -6.17
CA ASP A 167 22.43 10.45 -6.00
C ASP A 167 23.55 9.89 -5.10
N ALA A 168 23.18 9.02 -4.15
CA ALA A 168 24.16 8.35 -3.32
C ALA A 168 24.90 7.22 -4.07
N LEU A 169 24.21 6.53 -4.98
CA LEU A 169 24.82 5.50 -5.84
C LEU A 169 25.78 6.11 -6.88
N GLU A 170 25.45 7.25 -7.46
CA GLU A 170 26.32 7.95 -8.41
C GLU A 170 27.68 8.34 -7.82
N LYS A 171 27.78 8.47 -6.50
CA LYS A 171 29.02 8.81 -5.77
C LYS A 171 29.90 7.60 -5.47
N LYS A 172 29.41 6.38 -5.74
CA LYS A 172 30.17 5.15 -5.54
C LYS A 172 31.03 4.83 -6.75
N SER A 173 32.18 4.20 -6.50
CA SER A 173 32.97 3.62 -7.59
C SER A 173 32.30 2.35 -8.12
N PRO A 174 32.59 1.92 -9.36
CA PRO A 174 32.04 0.68 -9.92
C PRO A 174 32.40 -0.59 -9.12
N GLU A 175 33.36 -0.49 -8.21
CA GLU A 175 33.86 -1.61 -7.38
C GLU A 175 33.19 -1.67 -6.00
N GLU A 176 32.41 -0.63 -5.61
CA GLU A 176 31.61 -0.54 -4.37
C GLU A 176 30.15 -0.94 -4.60
#